data_fad449d84cc24f31250fdd2b71346127
#
_entry.id   fad449d84cc24f31250fdd2b71346127
#
_cell.length_a   1.000
_cell.length_b   1.000
_cell.length_c   1.000
_cell.angle_alpha   90.00
_cell.angle_beta   90.00
_cell.angle_gamma   90.00
#
_symmetry.space_group_name_H-M   'P 1'
#
loop_
_entity.id
_entity.type
_entity.pdbx_description
1 polymer ?
#
loop_
_entity_poly.entity_id
_entity_poly.type
_entity_poly.pdbx_seq_one_letter_code
_entity_poly.pdbx_strand_id
1 'polypeptide(L)'
;MSAIHHKSRDNARTPMQWDDGHAGGFTTGTPWIEVNSNHMEINAGNAVKDPDSIYNYYKQLIALRKKYKVIVYGSYELLLAEHTEIYAYTRTLEDQRLLVILNFFDREPEFEWPAGFDPDQLELLISNYPQSKDQDIRSFKLRPYEARVYLQQRV
;
A
#
# COMPACT_ATOMS: atom_id res chain seq x y z
N MET A 1 -8.38 26.62 -21.91
CA MET A 1 -7.62 25.35 -22.03
C MET A 1 -7.36 24.70 -20.64
N SER A 2 -6.85 25.41 -19.62
CA SER A 2 -6.53 24.82 -18.30
C SER A 2 -7.73 24.13 -17.61
N ALA A 3 -8.93 24.65 -17.71
CA ALA A 3 -10.14 24.03 -17.13
C ALA A 3 -10.49 22.69 -17.77
N ILE A 4 -10.22 22.51 -19.05
CA ILE A 4 -10.48 21.24 -19.77
C ILE A 4 -9.50 20.18 -19.27
N HIS A 5 -8.21 20.51 -19.07
CA HIS A 5 -7.21 19.59 -18.54
C HIS A 5 -7.49 19.14 -17.11
N HIS A 6 -8.13 20.00 -16.28
CA HIS A 6 -8.41 19.68 -14.89
C HIS A 6 -9.78 19.04 -14.64
N LYS A 7 -10.76 19.24 -15.52
CA LYS A 7 -12.15 18.82 -15.30
C LYS A 7 -12.72 17.84 -16.34
N SER A 8 -11.92 17.47 -17.35
CA SER A 8 -12.37 16.52 -18.36
C SER A 8 -12.46 15.12 -17.78
N ARG A 9 -13.62 14.49 -17.92
CA ARG A 9 -13.85 13.09 -17.53
C ARG A 9 -12.99 12.11 -18.32
N ASP A 10 -12.59 12.46 -19.53
CA ASP A 10 -11.85 11.57 -20.43
C ASP A 10 -10.40 11.35 -19.98
N ASN A 11 -9.82 12.27 -19.20
CA ASN A 11 -8.50 12.10 -18.57
C ASN A 11 -8.43 10.88 -17.63
N ALA A 12 -9.56 10.50 -17.03
CA ALA A 12 -9.65 9.35 -16.11
C ALA A 12 -10.25 8.10 -16.76
N ARG A 13 -10.53 8.13 -18.09
CA ARG A 13 -11.22 7.06 -18.82
C ARG A 13 -10.47 6.63 -20.07
N THR A 14 -9.15 6.78 -20.07
CA THR A 14 -8.29 6.27 -21.15
C THR A 14 -8.43 4.75 -21.26
N PRO A 15 -8.24 4.18 -22.46
CA PRO A 15 -8.23 2.73 -22.64
C PRO A 15 -7.28 2.03 -21.68
N MET A 16 -7.68 0.84 -21.20
CA MET A 16 -6.81 0.03 -20.34
C MET A 16 -5.55 -0.37 -21.10
N GLN A 17 -4.40 -0.14 -20.47
CA GLN A 17 -3.09 -0.50 -21.00
C GLN A 17 -2.77 -1.95 -20.61
N TRP A 18 -3.08 -2.90 -21.51
CA TRP A 18 -2.84 -4.32 -21.25
C TRP A 18 -1.40 -4.74 -21.48
N ASP A 19 -0.76 -4.18 -22.51
CA ASP A 19 0.62 -4.47 -22.90
C ASP A 19 1.28 -3.26 -23.58
N ASP A 20 2.50 -3.45 -24.06
CA ASP A 20 3.30 -2.46 -24.78
C ASP A 20 3.01 -2.40 -26.29
N GLY A 21 2.07 -3.19 -26.79
CA GLY A 21 1.73 -3.28 -28.20
C GLY A 21 0.86 -2.13 -28.71
N HIS A 22 0.41 -2.27 -29.95
CA HIS A 22 -0.47 -1.28 -30.61
C HIS A 22 -1.69 -0.99 -29.75
N ALA A 23 -2.01 0.30 -29.59
CA ALA A 23 -3.12 0.78 -28.75
C ALA A 23 -3.11 0.19 -27.32
N GLY A 24 -1.92 -0.13 -26.75
CA GLY A 24 -1.80 -0.72 -25.42
C GLY A 24 -2.46 -2.11 -25.29
N GLY A 25 -2.59 -2.86 -26.39
CA GLY A 25 -3.31 -4.13 -26.42
C GLY A 25 -4.83 -4.01 -26.22
N PHE A 26 -5.37 -2.78 -26.21
CA PHE A 26 -6.80 -2.56 -25.92
C PHE A 26 -7.70 -2.88 -27.12
N THR A 27 -7.28 -2.54 -28.34
CA THR A 27 -8.03 -2.75 -29.57
C THR A 27 -7.11 -2.89 -30.77
N THR A 28 -7.58 -3.58 -31.81
CA THR A 28 -6.92 -3.63 -33.11
C THR A 28 -7.30 -2.46 -34.03
N GLY A 29 -8.34 -1.71 -33.69
CA GLY A 29 -8.80 -0.52 -34.40
C GLY A 29 -8.28 0.78 -33.77
N THR A 30 -8.81 1.92 -34.19
CA THR A 30 -8.55 3.24 -33.62
C THR A 30 -9.42 3.44 -32.39
N PRO A 31 -8.85 3.59 -31.15
CA PRO A 31 -9.66 3.83 -29.98
C PRO A 31 -10.28 5.22 -30.01
N TRP A 32 -11.51 5.35 -29.51
CA TRP A 32 -12.20 6.64 -29.46
C TRP A 32 -11.52 7.67 -28.56
N ILE A 33 -11.05 7.22 -27.38
CA ILE A 33 -10.20 8.02 -26.51
C ILE A 33 -8.78 7.52 -26.71
N GLU A 34 -7.85 8.44 -26.90
CA GLU A 34 -6.44 8.10 -27.13
C GLU A 34 -5.85 7.31 -25.96
N VAL A 35 -5.07 6.29 -26.28
CA VAL A 35 -4.30 5.54 -25.28
C VAL A 35 -3.22 6.44 -24.69
N ASN A 36 -2.99 6.35 -23.40
CA ASN A 36 -1.95 7.11 -22.74
C ASN A 36 -0.57 6.72 -23.32
N SER A 37 0.25 7.71 -23.65
CA SER A 37 1.54 7.51 -24.30
C SER A 37 2.55 6.70 -23.51
N ASN A 38 2.33 6.56 -22.20
CA ASN A 38 3.21 5.78 -21.30
C ASN A 38 2.93 4.28 -21.30
N HIS A 39 2.02 3.76 -22.15
CA HIS A 39 1.67 2.32 -22.18
C HIS A 39 2.85 1.40 -22.51
N MET A 40 3.90 1.91 -23.15
CA MET A 40 5.12 1.15 -23.39
C MET A 40 5.82 0.72 -22.09
N GLU A 41 5.71 1.52 -21.04
CA GLU A 41 6.34 1.29 -19.74
C GLU A 41 5.33 0.85 -18.68
N ILE A 42 4.19 1.54 -18.60
CA ILE A 42 3.15 1.32 -17.60
C ILE A 42 1.98 0.56 -18.24
N ASN A 43 1.94 -0.74 -17.99
CA ASN A 43 0.86 -1.60 -18.48
C ASN A 43 0.67 -2.81 -17.57
N ALA A 44 -0.45 -3.51 -17.74
CA ALA A 44 -0.79 -4.67 -16.93
C ALA A 44 0.20 -5.83 -17.10
N GLY A 45 0.72 -6.05 -18.32
CA GLY A 45 1.70 -7.09 -18.61
C GLY A 45 3.00 -6.92 -17.83
N ASN A 46 3.51 -5.69 -17.74
CA ASN A 46 4.69 -5.35 -16.95
C ASN A 46 4.39 -5.43 -15.44
N ALA A 47 3.25 -4.88 -15.01
CA ALA A 47 2.86 -4.90 -13.60
C ALA A 47 2.69 -6.32 -13.03
N VAL A 48 2.21 -7.28 -13.82
CA VAL A 48 2.08 -8.69 -13.40
C VAL A 48 3.44 -9.34 -13.21
N LYS A 49 4.44 -8.98 -14.04
CA LYS A 49 5.79 -9.57 -14.02
C LYS A 49 6.68 -8.97 -12.91
N ASP A 50 6.46 -7.70 -12.57
CA ASP A 50 7.24 -6.99 -11.57
C ASP A 50 6.74 -7.32 -10.14
N PRO A 51 7.53 -8.03 -9.31
CA PRO A 51 7.13 -8.40 -7.95
C PRO A 51 6.87 -7.19 -7.05
N ASP A 52 7.51 -6.05 -7.32
CA ASP A 52 7.41 -4.81 -6.53
C ASP A 52 6.33 -3.84 -7.06
N SER A 53 5.57 -4.28 -8.07
CA SER A 53 4.49 -3.45 -8.64
C SER A 53 3.32 -3.24 -7.68
N ILE A 54 2.57 -2.17 -7.92
CA ILE A 54 1.30 -1.89 -7.22
C ILE A 54 0.32 -3.07 -7.37
N TYR A 55 0.30 -3.73 -8.55
CA TYR A 55 -0.54 -4.90 -8.79
C TYR A 55 -0.21 -6.05 -7.81
N ASN A 56 1.06 -6.41 -7.70
CA ASN A 56 1.49 -7.49 -6.82
C ASN A 56 1.37 -7.12 -5.33
N TYR A 57 1.59 -5.86 -4.98
CA TYR A 57 1.33 -5.36 -3.62
C TYR A 57 -0.16 -5.51 -3.25
N TYR A 58 -1.06 -5.10 -4.14
CA TYR A 58 -2.51 -5.24 -3.95
C TYR A 58 -2.95 -6.72 -3.84
N LYS A 59 -2.35 -7.58 -4.67
CA LYS A 59 -2.58 -9.03 -4.62
C LYS A 59 -2.19 -9.62 -3.26
N GLN A 60 -1.07 -9.17 -2.68
CA GLN A 60 -0.66 -9.55 -1.33
C GLN A 60 -1.65 -9.06 -0.27
N LEU A 61 -2.09 -7.80 -0.34
CA LEU A 61 -3.10 -7.26 0.59
C LEU A 61 -4.40 -8.08 0.57
N ILE A 62 -4.86 -8.47 -0.62
CA ILE A 62 -6.06 -9.33 -0.77
C ILE A 62 -5.82 -10.71 -0.15
N ALA A 63 -4.65 -11.30 -0.35
CA ALA A 63 -4.30 -12.59 0.23
C ALA A 63 -4.25 -12.51 1.78
N LEU A 64 -3.63 -11.49 2.33
CA LEU A 64 -3.60 -11.23 3.78
C LEU A 64 -5.01 -11.04 4.35
N ARG A 65 -5.86 -10.26 3.65
CA ARG A 65 -7.26 -10.06 4.05
C ARG A 65 -8.06 -11.38 4.10
N LYS A 66 -7.78 -12.31 3.19
CA LYS A 66 -8.42 -13.66 3.20
C LYS A 66 -7.86 -14.55 4.30
N LYS A 67 -6.56 -14.45 4.58
CA LYS A 67 -5.87 -15.27 5.58
C LYS A 67 -6.20 -14.86 7.01
N TYR A 68 -6.18 -13.55 7.30
CA TYR A 68 -6.31 -13.03 8.65
C TYR A 68 -7.66 -12.36 8.89
N LYS A 69 -8.54 -13.03 9.62
CA LYS A 69 -9.89 -12.53 9.96
C LYS A 69 -9.85 -11.21 10.74
N VAL A 70 -8.81 -10.97 11.53
CA VAL A 70 -8.59 -9.73 12.29
C VAL A 70 -8.59 -8.49 11.39
N ILE A 71 -8.14 -8.60 10.14
CA ILE A 71 -8.16 -7.50 9.16
C ILE A 71 -9.61 -7.05 8.85
N VAL A 72 -10.56 -7.98 8.87
CA VAL A 72 -11.95 -7.72 8.48
C VAL A 72 -12.84 -7.45 9.70
N TYR A 73 -12.72 -8.26 10.73
CA TYR A 73 -13.64 -8.31 11.85
C TYR A 73 -13.08 -7.75 13.16
N GLY A 74 -11.76 -7.44 13.21
CA GLY A 74 -11.14 -6.88 14.41
C GLY A 74 -11.74 -5.54 14.81
N SER A 75 -11.84 -5.28 16.11
CA SER A 75 -12.17 -3.95 16.64
C SER A 75 -11.05 -2.97 16.33
N TYR A 76 -11.41 -1.76 15.95
CA TYR A 76 -10.47 -0.68 15.61
C TYR A 76 -10.18 0.17 16.86
N GLU A 77 -8.90 0.56 17.03
CA GLU A 77 -8.47 1.53 18.03
C GLU A 77 -7.39 2.43 17.42
N LEU A 78 -7.63 3.74 17.44
CA LEU A 78 -6.65 4.73 17.00
C LEU A 78 -5.55 4.86 18.04
N LEU A 79 -4.29 4.82 17.58
CA LEU A 79 -3.10 5.11 18.37
C LEU A 79 -2.51 6.45 17.93
N LEU A 80 -1.70 7.05 18.80
CA LEU A 80 -0.95 8.29 18.49
C LEU A 80 -1.87 9.40 17.93
N ALA A 81 -3.07 9.57 18.52
CA ALA A 81 -4.11 10.48 18.01
C ALA A 81 -3.63 11.93 17.81
N GLU A 82 -2.66 12.37 18.62
CA GLU A 82 -2.09 13.72 18.55
C GLU A 82 -0.84 13.82 17.66
N HIS A 83 -0.41 12.70 17.06
CA HIS A 83 0.78 12.72 16.21
C HIS A 83 0.45 13.30 14.83
N THR A 84 1.21 14.32 14.40
CA THR A 84 0.89 15.10 13.21
C THR A 84 1.32 14.46 11.89
N GLU A 85 2.19 13.45 11.93
CA GLU A 85 2.81 12.86 10.74
C GLU A 85 2.57 11.35 10.61
N ILE A 86 2.38 10.66 11.75
CA ILE A 86 2.15 9.20 11.77
C ILE A 86 0.68 8.92 12.04
N TYR A 87 0.06 8.13 11.20
CA TYR A 87 -1.24 7.53 11.46
C TYR A 87 -1.04 6.07 11.85
N ALA A 88 -1.35 5.76 13.10
CA ALA A 88 -1.22 4.42 13.62
C ALA A 88 -2.52 3.93 14.26
N TYR A 89 -2.86 2.68 14.05
CA TYR A 89 -4.04 2.06 14.64
C TYR A 89 -3.87 0.56 14.83
N THR A 90 -4.69 0.00 15.71
CA THR A 90 -4.79 -1.44 15.88
C THR A 90 -6.10 -1.99 15.38
N ARG A 91 -6.08 -3.28 15.06
CA ARG A 91 -7.27 -4.12 14.93
C ARG A 91 -7.10 -5.35 15.78
N THR A 92 -8.06 -5.65 16.65
CA THR A 92 -7.97 -6.77 17.60
C THR A 92 -9.15 -7.72 17.39
N LEU A 93 -8.85 -9.01 17.26
CA LEU A 93 -9.82 -10.07 17.19
C LEU A 93 -9.27 -11.30 17.94
N GLU A 94 -9.95 -11.73 19.00
CA GLU A 94 -9.54 -12.87 19.82
C GLU A 94 -8.09 -12.71 20.32
N ASP A 95 -7.20 -13.64 19.95
CA ASP A 95 -5.79 -13.67 20.30
C ASP A 95 -4.88 -12.91 19.31
N GLN A 96 -5.45 -12.34 18.25
CA GLN A 96 -4.71 -11.61 17.21
C GLN A 96 -4.87 -10.10 17.35
N ARG A 97 -3.76 -9.39 17.24
CA ARG A 97 -3.73 -7.94 17.20
C ARG A 97 -2.85 -7.47 16.04
N LEU A 98 -3.44 -6.72 15.13
CA LEU A 98 -2.70 -6.02 14.09
C LEU A 98 -2.30 -4.64 14.59
N LEU A 99 -1.10 -4.22 14.22
CA LEU A 99 -0.65 -2.84 14.31
C LEU A 99 -0.36 -2.35 12.90
N VAL A 100 -1.02 -1.27 12.50
CA VAL A 100 -0.80 -0.59 11.22
C VAL A 100 -0.15 0.75 11.50
N ILE A 101 0.93 1.06 10.79
CA ILE A 101 1.72 2.28 10.95
C ILE A 101 1.89 2.88 9.56
N LEU A 102 1.50 4.14 9.39
CA LEU A 102 1.48 4.83 8.11
C LEU A 102 2.09 6.23 8.23
N ASN A 103 3.00 6.55 7.33
CA ASN A 103 3.49 7.91 7.12
C ASN A 103 2.91 8.46 5.81
N PHE A 104 2.10 9.52 5.86
CA PHE A 104 1.50 10.16 4.68
C PHE A 104 2.30 11.33 4.13
N PHE A 105 3.49 11.58 4.68
CA PHE A 105 4.30 12.75 4.36
C PHE A 105 5.63 12.36 3.72
N ASP A 106 6.29 13.34 3.11
CA ASP A 106 7.63 13.25 2.53
C ASP A 106 8.76 13.42 3.57
N ARG A 107 8.44 13.24 4.86
CA ARG A 107 9.35 13.37 6.01
C ARG A 107 9.64 12.00 6.60
N GLU A 108 10.64 11.97 7.48
CA GLU A 108 11.07 10.76 8.19
C GLU A 108 10.80 10.87 9.69
N PRO A 109 9.53 10.78 10.13
CA PRO A 109 9.20 10.83 11.54
C PRO A 109 9.74 9.60 12.28
N GLU A 110 10.20 9.82 13.50
CA GLU A 110 10.57 8.75 14.41
C GLU A 110 9.32 8.06 14.97
N PHE A 111 9.32 6.74 14.95
CA PHE A 111 8.23 5.94 15.51
C PHE A 111 8.62 5.39 16.88
N GLU A 112 7.81 5.70 17.87
CA GLU A 112 7.90 5.12 19.20
C GLU A 112 6.79 4.09 19.42
N TRP A 113 7.17 2.93 19.94
CA TRP A 113 6.21 1.85 20.15
C TRP A 113 5.19 2.22 21.21
N PRO A 114 3.89 2.09 20.91
CA PRO A 114 2.86 2.28 21.92
C PRO A 114 2.96 1.25 23.03
N ALA A 115 2.53 1.62 24.24
CA ALA A 115 2.50 0.71 25.38
C ALA A 115 1.70 -0.58 25.05
N GLY A 116 2.22 -1.71 25.51
CA GLY A 116 1.60 -3.03 25.31
C GLY A 116 1.97 -3.72 23.99
N PHE A 117 2.95 -3.18 23.25
CA PHE A 117 3.60 -3.86 22.14
C PHE A 117 5.03 -4.24 22.51
N ASP A 118 5.38 -5.49 22.24
CA ASP A 118 6.76 -5.98 22.33
C ASP A 118 7.24 -6.23 20.89
N PRO A 119 8.18 -5.42 20.39
CA PRO A 119 8.69 -5.56 19.02
C PRO A 119 9.22 -6.96 18.70
N ASP A 120 9.80 -7.64 19.68
CA ASP A 120 10.39 -8.97 19.51
C ASP A 120 9.31 -10.07 19.28
N GLN A 121 8.02 -9.76 19.54
CA GLN A 121 6.88 -10.67 19.35
C GLN A 121 6.02 -10.32 18.13
N LEU A 122 6.52 -9.43 17.28
CA LEU A 122 5.77 -8.95 16.12
C LEU A 122 6.27 -9.59 14.83
N GLU A 123 5.34 -10.12 14.05
CA GLU A 123 5.57 -10.55 12.68
C GLU A 123 5.23 -9.41 11.72
N LEU A 124 6.18 -8.97 10.89
CA LEU A 124 5.89 -8.04 9.80
C LEU A 124 5.14 -8.79 8.69
N LEU A 125 3.88 -8.42 8.46
CA LEU A 125 3.05 -9.03 7.42
C LEU A 125 3.28 -8.42 6.05
N ILE A 126 3.40 -7.10 5.98
CA ILE A 126 3.60 -6.36 4.72
C ILE A 126 4.19 -4.98 4.99
N SER A 127 5.02 -4.53 4.09
CA SER A 127 5.51 -3.16 3.99
C SER A 127 5.63 -2.77 2.52
N ASN A 128 5.48 -1.48 2.20
CA ASN A 128 5.70 -0.98 0.84
C ASN A 128 7.17 -0.66 0.53
N TYR A 129 8.05 -0.83 1.53
CA TYR A 129 9.50 -0.74 1.36
C TYR A 129 10.17 -2.04 1.82
N PRO A 130 11.27 -2.45 1.18
CA PRO A 130 12.09 -3.56 1.68
C PRO A 130 12.57 -3.27 3.10
N GLN A 131 12.41 -4.22 4.01
CA GLN A 131 12.90 -4.12 5.37
C GLN A 131 14.20 -4.90 5.52
N SER A 132 15.23 -4.28 6.11
CA SER A 132 16.44 -4.99 6.48
C SER A 132 16.18 -5.85 7.72
N LYS A 133 16.73 -7.07 7.73
CA LYS A 133 16.69 -7.94 8.90
C LYS A 133 17.54 -7.40 10.07
N ASP A 134 18.48 -6.51 9.76
CA ASP A 134 19.40 -5.91 10.73
C ASP A 134 18.88 -4.56 11.27
N GLN A 135 17.70 -4.11 10.83
CA GLN A 135 17.11 -2.88 11.33
C GLN A 135 16.66 -3.09 12.78
N ASP A 136 17.13 -2.22 13.68
CA ASP A 136 16.60 -2.19 15.04
C ASP A 136 15.10 -1.83 14.96
N ILE A 137 14.27 -2.83 15.28
CA ILE A 137 12.82 -2.64 15.26
C ILE A 137 12.32 -1.88 16.50
N ARG A 138 13.17 -1.69 17.53
CA ARG A 138 12.79 -1.02 18.79
C ARG A 138 12.71 0.50 18.65
N SER A 139 13.46 1.08 17.72
CA SER A 139 13.39 2.49 17.38
C SER A 139 13.74 2.64 15.91
N PHE A 140 12.87 3.25 15.12
CA PHE A 140 13.11 3.49 13.71
C PHE A 140 12.41 4.74 13.20
N LYS A 141 12.95 5.30 12.13
CA LYS A 141 12.28 6.34 11.37
C LYS A 141 11.49 5.70 10.22
N LEU A 142 10.28 6.15 10.03
CA LEU A 142 9.52 5.82 8.83
C LEU A 142 10.06 6.62 7.65
N ARG A 143 10.27 5.95 6.51
CA ARG A 143 10.61 6.64 5.26
C ARG A 143 9.41 7.46 4.77
N PRO A 144 9.62 8.41 3.84
CA PRO A 144 8.52 9.09 3.18
C PRO A 144 7.50 8.09 2.61
N TYR A 145 6.22 8.29 2.94
CA TYR A 145 5.09 7.45 2.47
C TYR A 145 5.21 5.96 2.83
N GLU A 146 5.93 5.63 3.90
CA GLU A 146 6.09 4.25 4.34
C GLU A 146 4.85 3.74 5.07
N ALA A 147 4.48 2.49 4.76
CA ALA A 147 3.41 1.74 5.41
C ALA A 147 3.94 0.40 5.90
N ARG A 148 3.65 0.06 7.16
CA ARG A 148 3.99 -1.23 7.78
C ARG A 148 2.79 -1.82 8.49
N VAL A 149 2.61 -3.13 8.38
CA VAL A 149 1.58 -3.88 9.10
C VAL A 149 2.24 -5.03 9.85
N TYR A 150 2.09 -5.02 11.16
CA TYR A 150 2.59 -6.07 12.06
C TYR A 150 1.44 -6.87 12.65
N LEU A 151 1.67 -8.16 12.86
CA LEU A 151 0.81 -9.06 13.60
C LEU A 151 1.46 -9.45 14.91
N GLN A 152 0.73 -9.29 16.00
CA GLN A 152 1.02 -9.85 17.30
C GLN A 152 0.03 -10.98 17.58
N GLN A 153 0.55 -12.16 17.92
CA GLN A 153 -0.25 -13.23 18.52
C GLN A 153 -0.12 -13.11 20.04
N ARG A 154 -1.24 -12.93 20.72
CA ARG A 154 -1.24 -12.97 22.19
C ARG A 154 -1.15 -14.44 22.63
N VAL A 155 -0.19 -14.73 23.47
CA VAL A 155 -0.07 -16.02 24.15
C VAL A 155 -1.11 -16.11 25.26
#